data_65a7f4a1bf34c51444cb85c2a8579790
#
_entry.id   65a7f4a1bf34c51444cb85c2a8579790
#
_cell.length_a   1.000
_cell.length_b   1.000
_cell.length_c   1.000
_cell.angle_alpha   90.00
_cell.angle_beta   90.00
_cell.angle_gamma   90.00
#
_symmetry.space_group_name_H-M   'P 1'
#
loop_
_entity.id
_entity.type
_entity.pdbx_description
1 polymer ?
#
loop_
_entity_poly.entity_id
_entity_poly.type
_entity_poly.pdbx_seq_one_letter_code
_entity_poly.pdbx_strand_id
1 'polypeptide(L)'
;ITFFTILLCTVNIRCAKTEDVVLVDNTNDSTSTIDTIYYGFVLNEVLYDPPSGSPGDANGDGIRDANDDEFVELINSSANSLDISGYKLYDADRLSINTANHEFPANTILNPGQAVVVFGGGTPTGNFGGSLVFAASGQVLNLNNSGDVLTVKNNNDSVLFSFDVTALSNNPNESYTRFPDLYGNFTQHDSASTGILYSPGTRVDGTDF
;
A
#
# COMPACT_ATOMS: atom_id res chain seq x y z
N ILE A 1 68.69 -8.70 30.04
CA ILE A 1 67.26 -9.10 30.25
C ILE A 1 66.37 -7.91 29.88
N THR A 2 65.83 -7.96 28.68
CA THR A 2 65.04 -6.88 28.12
C THR A 2 63.57 -7.22 28.32
N PHE A 3 62.85 -6.43 29.14
CA PHE A 3 61.39 -6.59 29.32
C PHE A 3 60.66 -5.96 28.15
N PHE A 4 59.86 -6.78 27.44
CA PHE A 4 58.93 -6.33 26.39
C PHE A 4 57.58 -6.09 27.05
N THR A 5 57.18 -4.82 27.11
CA THR A 5 55.83 -4.42 27.61
C THR A 5 54.86 -4.54 26.46
N ILE A 6 53.93 -5.49 26.53
CA ILE A 6 52.83 -5.62 25.57
C ILE A 6 51.70 -4.66 25.98
N LEU A 7 51.48 -3.64 25.15
CA LEU A 7 50.33 -2.74 25.27
C LEU A 7 49.08 -3.41 24.71
N LEU A 8 48.18 -3.81 25.59
CA LEU A 8 46.90 -4.39 25.20
C LEU A 8 45.93 -3.26 24.77
N CYS A 9 45.78 -3.10 23.45
CA CYS A 9 44.79 -2.18 22.90
C CYS A 9 43.40 -2.86 22.88
N THR A 10 42.52 -2.50 23.81
CA THR A 10 41.12 -2.96 23.80
C THR A 10 40.36 -2.17 22.77
N VAL A 11 40.08 -2.78 21.63
CA VAL A 11 39.15 -2.23 20.63
C VAL A 11 37.74 -2.49 21.12
N ASN A 12 37.02 -1.43 21.54
CA ASN A 12 35.61 -1.48 21.79
C ASN A 12 34.89 -1.53 20.42
N ILE A 13 34.61 -2.73 19.95
CA ILE A 13 33.71 -2.93 18.81
C ILE A 13 32.27 -2.68 19.33
N ARG A 14 31.73 -1.48 19.09
CA ARG A 14 30.30 -1.27 19.16
C ARG A 14 29.71 -2.03 17.98
N CYS A 15 29.02 -3.12 18.29
CA CYS A 15 28.18 -3.82 17.33
C CYS A 15 27.06 -2.86 16.92
N ALA A 16 27.23 -2.16 15.80
CA ALA A 16 26.12 -1.53 15.14
C ALA A 16 25.25 -2.68 14.61
N LYS A 17 24.00 -2.71 15.05
CA LYS A 17 22.99 -3.61 14.52
C LYS A 17 22.80 -3.24 13.06
N THR A 18 23.44 -3.98 12.16
CA THR A 18 23.13 -3.94 10.74
C THR A 18 21.73 -4.53 10.63
N GLU A 19 20.76 -3.70 10.29
CA GLU A 19 19.48 -4.22 9.82
C GLU A 19 19.78 -4.98 8.53
N ASP A 20 19.47 -6.27 8.53
CA ASP A 20 19.63 -7.13 7.36
C ASP A 20 18.74 -6.59 6.25
N VAL A 21 19.35 -5.88 5.30
CA VAL A 21 18.73 -5.61 4.00
C VAL A 21 18.69 -6.95 3.30
N VAL A 22 17.55 -7.62 3.34
CA VAL A 22 17.30 -8.77 2.49
C VAL A 22 17.15 -8.24 1.07
N LEU A 23 18.27 -8.16 0.36
CA LEU A 23 18.26 -8.02 -1.08
C LEU A 23 17.75 -9.36 -1.64
N VAL A 24 16.49 -9.42 -1.98
CA VAL A 24 15.95 -10.52 -2.80
C VAL A 24 16.53 -10.34 -4.19
N ASP A 25 17.61 -11.06 -4.49
CA ASP A 25 18.18 -11.15 -5.82
C ASP A 25 17.25 -11.98 -6.71
N ASN A 26 16.37 -11.31 -7.44
CA ASN A 26 15.51 -11.93 -8.44
C ASN A 26 16.24 -12.01 -9.80
N THR A 27 17.29 -12.82 -9.88
CA THR A 27 17.82 -13.23 -11.18
C THR A 27 17.06 -14.47 -11.68
N ASN A 28 16.17 -14.23 -12.67
CA ASN A 28 15.44 -15.18 -13.52
C ASN A 28 13.97 -15.43 -13.19
N ASP A 29 13.13 -14.45 -13.44
CA ASP A 29 11.84 -14.69 -14.11
C ASP A 29 11.36 -13.44 -14.85
N SER A 30 10.86 -13.63 -16.08
CA SER A 30 10.47 -12.56 -17.00
C SER A 30 9.09 -11.97 -16.72
N THR A 31 8.64 -12.00 -15.47
CA THR A 31 7.51 -11.23 -14.96
C THR A 31 8.07 -10.15 -14.05
N SER A 32 7.99 -8.89 -14.46
CA SER A 32 8.34 -7.76 -13.61
C SER A 32 7.45 -7.79 -12.37
N THR A 33 7.91 -8.44 -11.29
CA THR A 33 7.28 -8.30 -9.99
C THR A 33 7.52 -6.87 -9.55
N ILE A 34 6.52 -6.03 -9.71
CA ILE A 34 6.55 -4.67 -9.21
C ILE A 34 6.64 -4.77 -7.69
N ASP A 35 7.77 -4.31 -7.13
CA ASP A 35 7.92 -4.27 -5.69
C ASP A 35 6.97 -3.20 -5.13
N THR A 36 5.92 -3.63 -4.45
CA THR A 36 4.92 -2.78 -3.80
C THR A 36 5.10 -2.77 -2.29
N ILE A 37 6.31 -3.04 -1.83
CA ILE A 37 6.73 -3.01 -0.43
C ILE A 37 7.93 -2.09 -0.29
N TYR A 38 7.85 -1.13 0.61
CA TYR A 38 8.94 -0.23 0.93
C TYR A 38 9.13 -0.15 2.45
N TYR A 39 10.18 -0.79 2.97
CA TYR A 39 10.51 -0.80 4.41
C TYR A 39 9.33 -1.09 5.32
N GLY A 40 8.50 -2.08 4.94
CA GLY A 40 7.30 -2.46 5.69
C GLY A 40 6.05 -1.63 5.38
N PHE A 41 6.13 -0.64 4.49
CA PHE A 41 4.94 0.00 3.93
C PHE A 41 4.49 -0.76 2.69
N VAL A 42 3.36 -1.45 2.79
CA VAL A 42 2.89 -2.45 1.82
C VAL A 42 1.63 -1.99 1.16
N LEU A 43 1.58 -2.02 -0.18
CA LEU A 43 0.31 -2.00 -0.91
C LEU A 43 -0.33 -3.38 -0.77
N ASN A 44 -1.51 -3.46 -0.15
CA ASN A 44 -2.20 -4.72 0.14
C ASN A 44 -3.40 -4.96 -0.77
N GLU A 45 -4.21 -3.94 -1.05
CA GLU A 45 -5.41 -4.08 -1.87
C GLU A 45 -5.67 -2.83 -2.72
N VAL A 46 -6.19 -3.04 -3.93
CA VAL A 46 -6.60 -1.98 -4.85
C VAL A 46 -7.93 -2.34 -5.50
N LEU A 47 -8.92 -1.49 -5.36
CA LEU A 47 -10.17 -1.55 -6.11
C LEU A 47 -10.19 -0.40 -7.12
N TYR A 48 -9.99 -0.70 -8.40
CA TYR A 48 -10.03 0.28 -9.49
C TYR A 48 -11.26 0.12 -10.40
N ASP A 49 -12.05 -0.93 -10.19
CA ASP A 49 -13.28 -1.23 -10.95
C ASP A 49 -14.40 -1.63 -9.98
N PRO A 50 -14.96 -0.67 -9.21
CA PRO A 50 -16.05 -0.96 -8.27
C PRO A 50 -17.24 -1.63 -8.95
N PRO A 51 -17.79 -2.72 -8.39
CA PRO A 51 -18.96 -3.40 -8.93
C PRO A 51 -20.11 -2.45 -9.25
N SER A 52 -20.97 -2.85 -10.17
CA SER A 52 -22.20 -2.08 -10.46
C SER A 52 -23.27 -2.31 -9.38
N GLY A 53 -24.09 -1.29 -9.15
CA GLY A 53 -25.18 -1.34 -8.15
C GLY A 53 -24.66 -1.30 -6.70
N SER A 54 -25.54 -1.60 -5.74
CA SER A 54 -25.23 -1.49 -4.32
C SER A 54 -24.03 -2.32 -3.82
N PRO A 55 -23.65 -3.46 -4.44
CA PRO A 55 -22.41 -4.14 -4.06
C PRO A 55 -21.14 -3.35 -4.36
N GLY A 56 -21.22 -2.28 -5.14
CA GLY A 56 -20.07 -1.44 -5.47
C GLY A 56 -19.97 -0.17 -4.62
N ASP A 57 -20.80 0.02 -3.61
CA ASP A 57 -20.70 1.06 -2.59
C ASP A 57 -19.59 0.64 -1.59
N ALA A 58 -18.34 0.77 -2.01
CA ALA A 58 -17.20 0.28 -1.24
C ALA A 58 -16.82 1.24 -0.09
N ASN A 59 -17.10 2.53 -0.25
CA ASN A 59 -16.88 3.53 0.78
C ASN A 59 -17.99 3.57 1.84
N GLY A 60 -19.12 2.85 1.60
CA GLY A 60 -20.23 2.66 2.54
C GLY A 60 -21.06 3.91 2.81
N ASP A 61 -21.02 4.93 1.95
CA ASP A 61 -21.77 6.17 2.13
C ASP A 61 -23.23 6.08 1.65
N GLY A 62 -23.61 4.96 1.05
CA GLY A 62 -24.94 4.67 0.54
C GLY A 62 -25.14 5.05 -0.92
N ILE A 63 -24.10 5.55 -1.60
CA ILE A 63 -24.15 5.98 -2.99
C ILE A 63 -23.05 5.25 -3.75
N ARG A 64 -23.42 4.35 -4.65
CA ARG A 64 -22.42 3.76 -5.55
C ARG A 64 -21.99 4.77 -6.61
N ASP A 65 -20.71 5.13 -6.63
CA ASP A 65 -20.07 5.92 -7.68
C ASP A 65 -18.81 5.21 -8.19
N ALA A 66 -18.55 5.25 -9.50
CA ALA A 66 -17.44 4.52 -10.10
C ALA A 66 -16.07 5.04 -9.68
N ASN A 67 -15.99 6.33 -9.35
CA ASN A 67 -14.73 6.97 -8.97
C ASN A 67 -14.60 7.10 -7.44
N ASP A 68 -15.70 7.41 -6.75
CA ASP A 68 -15.68 7.62 -5.30
C ASP A 68 -15.41 6.30 -4.54
N ASP A 69 -15.88 5.17 -5.10
CA ASP A 69 -15.73 3.83 -4.52
C ASP A 69 -14.42 3.12 -4.90
N GLU A 70 -13.60 3.69 -5.80
CA GLU A 70 -12.23 3.22 -5.97
C GLU A 70 -11.49 3.32 -4.64
N PHE A 71 -10.60 2.39 -4.33
CA PHE A 71 -9.73 2.57 -3.18
C PHE A 71 -8.34 1.93 -3.34
N VAL A 72 -7.43 2.45 -2.53
CA VAL A 72 -6.08 1.92 -2.32
C VAL A 72 -5.91 1.66 -0.83
N GLU A 73 -5.51 0.44 -0.48
CA GLU A 73 -5.16 0.07 0.89
C GLU A 73 -3.66 -0.13 1.03
N LEU A 74 -3.10 0.52 2.04
CA LEU A 74 -1.69 0.45 2.39
C LEU A 74 -1.56 0.10 3.88
N ILE A 75 -0.55 -0.71 4.24
CA ILE A 75 -0.41 -1.22 5.60
C ILE A 75 1.03 -1.04 6.09
N ASN A 76 1.18 -0.68 7.34
CA ASN A 76 2.46 -0.74 8.04
C ASN A 76 2.70 -2.15 8.59
N SER A 77 3.40 -2.99 7.85
CA SER A 77 3.79 -4.35 8.28
C SER A 77 5.07 -4.39 9.12
N SER A 78 5.67 -3.23 9.41
CA SER A 78 6.87 -3.15 10.23
C SER A 78 6.56 -3.23 11.74
N ALA A 79 7.59 -3.46 12.56
CA ALA A 79 7.45 -3.49 14.01
C ALA A 79 7.41 -2.11 14.67
N ASN A 80 7.59 -1.04 13.90
CA ASN A 80 7.64 0.35 14.39
C ASN A 80 6.52 1.18 13.78
N SER A 81 6.12 2.25 14.46
CA SER A 81 5.21 3.23 13.87
C SER A 81 5.87 3.91 12.67
N LEU A 82 5.09 4.17 11.62
CA LEU A 82 5.52 4.78 10.38
C LEU A 82 4.79 6.11 10.20
N ASP A 83 5.54 7.20 10.08
CA ASP A 83 5.01 8.51 9.73
C ASP A 83 4.94 8.63 8.20
N ILE A 84 3.71 8.68 7.66
CA ILE A 84 3.43 8.84 6.23
C ILE A 84 2.93 10.25 5.89
N SER A 85 3.11 11.22 6.79
CA SER A 85 2.74 12.62 6.55
C SER A 85 3.41 13.15 5.28
N GLY A 86 2.62 13.74 4.38
CA GLY A 86 3.10 14.26 3.11
C GLY A 86 3.46 13.20 2.06
N TYR A 87 3.22 11.90 2.31
CA TYR A 87 3.29 10.90 1.25
C TYR A 87 2.16 11.13 0.26
N LYS A 88 2.36 10.74 -0.99
CA LYS A 88 1.47 11.09 -2.10
C LYS A 88 1.15 9.88 -2.96
N LEU A 89 -0.10 9.82 -3.41
CA LEU A 89 -0.58 8.86 -4.39
C LEU A 89 -0.81 9.57 -5.73
N TYR A 90 -0.42 8.93 -6.81
CA TYR A 90 -0.62 9.42 -8.18
C TYR A 90 -1.12 8.30 -9.07
N ASP A 91 -2.08 8.60 -9.96
CA ASP A 91 -2.29 7.89 -11.21
C ASP A 91 -1.25 8.32 -12.25
N ALA A 92 -1.22 7.68 -13.41
CA ALA A 92 -0.27 8.00 -14.45
C ALA A 92 -0.43 9.43 -15.00
N ASP A 93 -1.68 9.89 -15.19
CA ASP A 93 -1.97 11.20 -15.74
C ASP A 93 -1.55 12.31 -14.78
N ARG A 94 -1.91 12.19 -13.51
CA ARG A 94 -1.55 13.19 -12.50
C ARG A 94 -0.07 13.18 -12.16
N LEU A 95 0.58 12.01 -12.23
CA LEU A 95 2.03 11.92 -12.09
C LEU A 95 2.74 12.74 -13.18
N SER A 96 2.24 12.71 -14.42
CA SER A 96 2.81 13.43 -15.55
C SER A 96 2.82 14.94 -15.37
N ILE A 97 1.86 15.48 -14.61
CA ILE A 97 1.73 16.91 -14.28
C ILE A 97 2.11 17.25 -12.85
N ASN A 98 2.66 16.26 -12.11
CA ASN A 98 3.08 16.37 -10.71
C ASN A 98 1.99 16.92 -9.78
N THR A 99 0.76 16.46 -9.94
CA THR A 99 -0.40 16.83 -9.11
C THR A 99 -0.97 15.57 -8.45
N ALA A 100 -0.80 15.41 -7.15
CA ALA A 100 -1.22 14.19 -6.45
C ALA A 100 -2.74 13.98 -6.49
N ASN A 101 -3.17 12.71 -6.59
CA ASN A 101 -4.55 12.30 -6.34
C ASN A 101 -4.87 12.40 -4.83
N HIS A 102 -3.90 12.01 -4.01
CA HIS A 102 -3.99 12.15 -2.56
C HIS A 102 -2.64 12.54 -1.97
N GLU A 103 -2.67 13.42 -0.97
CA GLU A 103 -1.52 13.72 -0.10
C GLU A 103 -1.96 13.50 1.35
N PHE A 104 -1.24 12.65 2.08
CA PHE A 104 -1.55 12.37 3.47
C PHE A 104 -1.29 13.60 4.34
N PRO A 105 -2.25 14.01 5.18
CA PRO A 105 -2.11 15.20 6.03
C PRO A 105 -0.99 15.03 7.05
N ALA A 106 -0.56 16.15 7.64
CA ALA A 106 0.42 16.14 8.71
C ALA A 106 -0.07 15.30 9.91
N ASN A 107 0.83 14.60 10.58
CA ASN A 107 0.58 13.69 11.70
C ASN A 107 -0.21 12.43 11.31
N THR A 108 -0.10 11.99 10.06
CA THR A 108 -0.61 10.67 9.64
C THR A 108 0.41 9.61 10.03
N ILE A 109 0.17 8.96 11.16
CA ILE A 109 1.07 7.94 11.72
C ILE A 109 0.35 6.60 11.73
N LEU A 110 0.92 5.58 11.09
CA LEU A 110 0.45 4.21 11.15
C LEU A 110 1.19 3.44 12.24
N ASN A 111 0.44 2.86 13.17
CA ASN A 111 1.00 1.91 14.14
C ASN A 111 1.39 0.59 13.44
N PRO A 112 2.22 -0.26 14.08
CA PRO A 112 2.48 -1.60 13.57
C PRO A 112 1.17 -2.37 13.31
N GLY A 113 1.03 -2.95 12.12
CA GLY A 113 -0.16 -3.67 11.69
C GLY A 113 -1.34 -2.79 11.26
N GLN A 114 -1.25 -1.48 11.39
CA GLN A 114 -2.37 -0.60 11.03
C GLN A 114 -2.41 -0.34 9.52
N ALA A 115 -3.62 -0.45 8.96
CA ALA A 115 -3.89 -0.07 7.58
C ALA A 115 -4.33 1.40 7.46
N VAL A 116 -4.17 1.93 6.26
CA VAL A 116 -4.78 3.16 5.78
C VAL A 116 -5.48 2.88 4.45
N VAL A 117 -6.71 3.33 4.34
CA VAL A 117 -7.53 3.22 3.11
C VAL A 117 -7.77 4.62 2.57
N VAL A 118 -7.47 4.80 1.30
CA VAL A 118 -7.79 6.04 0.57
C VAL A 118 -8.84 5.69 -0.48
N PHE A 119 -10.04 6.21 -0.31
CA PHE A 119 -11.10 6.12 -1.30
C PHE A 119 -10.99 7.25 -2.33
N GLY A 120 -11.52 7.04 -3.53
CA GLY A 120 -11.55 8.05 -4.60
C GLY A 120 -12.28 9.30 -4.18
N GLY A 121 -13.42 9.16 -3.46
CA GLY A 121 -14.21 10.29 -3.01
C GLY A 121 -15.31 9.91 -2.03
N GLY A 122 -16.42 10.64 -2.10
CA GLY A 122 -17.59 10.42 -1.25
C GLY A 122 -17.36 10.79 0.21
N THR A 123 -18.14 10.18 1.09
CA THR A 123 -18.02 10.32 2.56
C THR A 123 -17.88 8.94 3.19
N PRO A 124 -16.67 8.36 3.20
CA PRO A 124 -16.46 7.00 3.70
C PRO A 124 -17.09 6.78 5.08
N THR A 125 -17.95 5.77 5.18
CA THR A 125 -18.76 5.49 6.37
C THR A 125 -18.71 4.01 6.70
N GLY A 126 -18.05 3.64 7.79
CA GLY A 126 -17.89 2.25 8.21
C GLY A 126 -16.85 2.08 9.30
N ASN A 127 -16.64 0.85 9.73
CA ASN A 127 -15.60 0.55 10.72
C ASN A 127 -14.21 0.35 10.08
N PHE A 128 -14.16 -0.20 8.88
CA PHE A 128 -12.93 -0.45 8.12
C PHE A 128 -11.80 -1.07 8.97
N GLY A 129 -12.11 -2.03 9.84
CA GLY A 129 -11.14 -2.71 10.71
C GLY A 129 -10.36 -1.79 11.66
N GLY A 130 -10.83 -0.57 11.92
CA GLY A 130 -10.09 0.44 12.71
C GLY A 130 -8.93 1.10 11.95
N SER A 131 -8.89 0.96 10.63
CA SER A 131 -7.92 1.62 9.76
C SER A 131 -8.07 3.13 9.75
N LEU A 132 -7.02 3.86 9.37
CA LEU A 132 -7.17 5.27 8.99
C LEU A 132 -7.87 5.33 7.63
N VAL A 133 -8.88 6.20 7.49
CA VAL A 133 -9.66 6.29 6.25
C VAL A 133 -9.69 7.73 5.76
N PHE A 134 -9.42 7.90 4.45
CA PHE A 134 -9.45 9.18 3.78
C PHE A 134 -10.26 9.09 2.47
N ALA A 135 -10.93 10.17 2.09
CA ALA A 135 -11.26 10.44 0.71
C ALA A 135 -10.04 11.12 0.05
N ALA A 136 -9.80 10.85 -1.22
CA ALA A 136 -8.67 11.42 -1.95
C ALA A 136 -8.71 12.95 -1.91
N SER A 137 -7.61 13.59 -1.48
CA SER A 137 -7.55 15.05 -1.34
C SER A 137 -7.67 15.78 -2.69
N GLY A 138 -7.33 15.11 -3.78
CA GLY A 138 -7.56 15.54 -5.16
C GLY A 138 -8.95 15.20 -5.69
N GLN A 139 -9.85 14.70 -4.85
CA GLN A 139 -11.25 14.32 -5.13
C GLN A 139 -11.46 13.13 -6.07
N VAL A 140 -10.40 12.41 -6.41
CA VAL A 140 -10.46 11.20 -7.25
C VAL A 140 -9.14 10.45 -7.17
N LEU A 141 -9.17 9.11 -7.19
CA LEU A 141 -8.01 8.26 -7.47
C LEU A 141 -7.81 8.12 -8.97
N ASN A 142 -8.90 8.04 -9.75
CA ASN A 142 -8.92 8.02 -11.21
C ASN A 142 -8.09 6.87 -11.81
N LEU A 143 -8.19 5.70 -11.21
CA LEU A 143 -7.51 4.51 -11.71
C LEU A 143 -8.28 3.94 -12.91
N ASN A 144 -7.67 3.95 -14.09
CA ASN A 144 -8.34 3.57 -15.31
C ASN A 144 -8.49 2.04 -15.42
N ASN A 145 -9.74 1.56 -15.58
CA ASN A 145 -10.08 0.14 -15.69
C ASN A 145 -9.40 -0.59 -16.87
N SER A 146 -8.98 0.13 -17.90
CA SER A 146 -8.27 -0.44 -19.05
C SER A 146 -6.75 -0.48 -18.89
N GLY A 147 -6.24 0.08 -17.82
CA GLY A 147 -4.82 0.12 -17.49
C GLY A 147 -4.38 1.47 -16.94
N ASP A 148 -3.66 1.44 -15.82
CA ASP A 148 -3.09 2.60 -15.16
C ASP A 148 -1.90 2.19 -14.30
N VAL A 149 -1.16 3.17 -13.80
CA VAL A 149 -0.04 2.96 -12.87
C VAL A 149 -0.23 3.84 -11.63
N LEU A 150 -0.57 3.20 -10.52
CA LEU A 150 -0.51 3.82 -9.21
C LEU A 150 0.95 4.04 -8.81
N THR A 151 1.33 5.26 -8.50
CA THR A 151 2.67 5.59 -7.97
C THR A 151 2.56 6.18 -6.57
N VAL A 152 3.35 5.66 -5.65
CA VAL A 152 3.46 6.16 -4.27
C VAL A 152 4.80 6.85 -4.09
N LYS A 153 4.78 8.10 -3.61
CA LYS A 153 5.97 8.89 -3.29
C LYS A 153 5.99 9.25 -1.82
N ASN A 154 7.19 9.40 -1.25
CA ASN A 154 7.35 9.95 0.09
C ASN A 154 7.29 11.50 0.08
N ASN A 155 7.41 12.09 1.27
CA ASN A 155 7.40 13.55 1.47
C ASN A 155 8.59 14.29 0.85
N ASN A 156 9.62 13.59 0.37
CA ASN A 156 10.74 14.14 -0.40
C ASN A 156 10.59 13.93 -1.91
N ASP A 157 9.37 13.59 -2.37
CA ASP A 157 9.04 13.28 -3.77
C ASP A 157 9.82 12.08 -4.37
N SER A 158 10.44 11.25 -3.51
CA SER A 158 11.06 10.01 -3.97
C SER A 158 10.00 8.94 -4.17
N VAL A 159 10.04 8.25 -5.31
CA VAL A 159 9.17 7.10 -5.58
C VAL A 159 9.54 5.98 -4.62
N LEU A 160 8.56 5.45 -3.88
CA LEU A 160 8.71 4.30 -3.01
C LEU A 160 8.45 3.01 -3.79
N PHE A 161 7.36 2.98 -4.51
CA PHE A 161 6.98 1.90 -5.42
C PHE A 161 5.90 2.38 -6.40
N SER A 162 5.63 1.56 -7.40
CA SER A 162 4.50 1.73 -8.32
C SER A 162 3.81 0.38 -8.54
N PHE A 163 2.54 0.43 -8.89
CA PHE A 163 1.70 -0.75 -9.15
C PHE A 163 0.96 -0.56 -10.47
N ASP A 164 1.24 -1.45 -11.42
CA ASP A 164 0.62 -1.42 -12.75
C ASP A 164 -0.66 -2.27 -12.73
N VAL A 165 -1.83 -1.62 -12.68
CA VAL A 165 -3.12 -2.32 -12.74
C VAL A 165 -3.38 -2.92 -14.13
N THR A 166 -2.68 -2.48 -15.19
CA THR A 166 -2.86 -2.99 -16.55
C THR A 166 -2.59 -4.49 -16.64
N ALA A 167 -1.57 -4.96 -15.93
CA ALA A 167 -1.19 -6.38 -15.93
C ALA A 167 -2.28 -7.30 -15.35
N LEU A 168 -3.17 -6.74 -14.53
CA LEU A 168 -4.24 -7.45 -13.84
C LEU A 168 -5.62 -7.09 -14.39
N SER A 169 -5.68 -6.07 -15.25
CA SER A 169 -6.90 -5.45 -15.73
C SER A 169 -7.67 -6.33 -16.69
N ASN A 170 -8.89 -6.70 -16.32
CA ASN A 170 -9.88 -7.34 -17.20
C ASN A 170 -11.31 -6.98 -16.83
N ASN A 171 -11.54 -5.80 -16.22
CA ASN A 171 -12.81 -5.35 -15.66
C ASN A 171 -13.40 -6.39 -14.68
N PRO A 172 -12.73 -6.70 -13.58
CA PRO A 172 -13.14 -7.80 -12.72
C PRO A 172 -14.37 -7.49 -11.88
N ASN A 173 -14.75 -6.21 -11.68
CA ASN A 173 -15.77 -5.77 -10.73
C ASN A 173 -15.49 -6.27 -9.30
N GLU A 174 -14.23 -6.33 -8.95
CA GLU A 174 -13.69 -6.74 -7.65
C GLU A 174 -12.28 -6.16 -7.49
N SER A 175 -11.76 -6.17 -6.29
CA SER A 175 -10.40 -5.71 -6.03
C SER A 175 -9.34 -6.73 -6.42
N TYR A 176 -8.10 -6.27 -6.53
CA TYR A 176 -6.91 -7.10 -6.41
C TYR A 176 -6.34 -6.95 -5.01
N THR A 177 -6.19 -8.06 -4.31
CA THR A 177 -5.66 -8.15 -2.96
C THR A 177 -4.45 -9.07 -2.91
N ARG A 178 -3.55 -8.87 -1.94
CA ARG A 178 -2.50 -9.86 -1.65
C ARG A 178 -3.09 -11.08 -0.99
N PHE A 179 -2.69 -12.27 -1.44
CA PHE A 179 -3.09 -13.50 -0.79
C PHE A 179 -1.89 -14.47 -0.62
N PRO A 180 -1.49 -14.78 0.62
CA PRO A 180 -1.98 -14.21 1.90
C PRO A 180 -1.72 -12.71 2.01
N ASP A 181 -2.56 -12.01 2.82
CA ASP A 181 -2.41 -10.58 3.11
C ASP A 181 -0.97 -10.22 3.47
N LEU A 182 -0.52 -9.04 3.08
CA LEU A 182 0.79 -8.44 3.31
C LEU A 182 1.95 -9.08 2.52
N TYR A 183 1.92 -10.39 2.26
CA TYR A 183 3.10 -11.14 1.79
C TYR A 183 2.87 -11.86 0.47
N GLY A 184 1.61 -12.17 0.11
CA GLY A 184 1.27 -12.93 -1.08
C GLY A 184 1.36 -12.11 -2.37
N ASN A 185 1.24 -12.81 -3.49
CA ASN A 185 1.04 -12.17 -4.78
C ASN A 185 -0.37 -11.58 -4.85
N PHE A 186 -0.55 -10.57 -5.71
CA PHE A 186 -1.87 -10.05 -6.00
C PHE A 186 -2.70 -11.09 -6.75
N THR A 187 -3.95 -11.21 -6.34
CA THR A 187 -4.99 -12.03 -6.99
C THR A 187 -6.33 -11.32 -6.92
N GLN A 188 -7.28 -11.74 -7.73
CA GLN A 188 -8.67 -11.27 -7.62
C GLN A 188 -9.24 -11.68 -6.27
N HIS A 189 -10.04 -10.81 -5.65
CA HIS A 189 -10.51 -10.98 -4.28
C HIS A 189 -11.40 -12.22 -4.12
N ASP A 190 -12.33 -12.47 -5.06
CA ASP A 190 -13.20 -13.66 -5.03
C ASP A 190 -12.39 -14.97 -5.12
N SER A 191 -11.24 -14.94 -5.78
CA SER A 191 -10.31 -16.09 -5.81
C SER A 191 -9.60 -16.33 -4.48
N ALA A 192 -9.39 -15.29 -3.69
CA ALA A 192 -8.78 -15.38 -2.37
C ALA A 192 -9.81 -15.70 -1.28
N SER A 193 -11.01 -15.13 -1.38
CA SER A 193 -12.12 -15.31 -0.42
C SER A 193 -13.47 -15.32 -1.16
N THR A 194 -13.97 -16.52 -1.46
CA THR A 194 -15.15 -16.72 -2.29
C THR A 194 -16.36 -15.92 -1.81
N GLY A 195 -16.93 -15.13 -2.71
CA GLY A 195 -18.13 -14.32 -2.47
C GLY A 195 -17.85 -12.97 -1.84
N ILE A 196 -16.59 -12.62 -1.56
CA ILE A 196 -16.17 -11.30 -1.11
C ILE A 196 -15.46 -10.60 -2.28
N LEU A 197 -15.92 -9.41 -2.65
CA LEU A 197 -15.41 -8.68 -3.82
C LEU A 197 -14.32 -7.66 -3.46
N TYR A 198 -14.24 -7.25 -2.20
CA TYR A 198 -13.25 -6.33 -1.65
C TYR A 198 -13.34 -6.30 -0.11
N SER A 199 -12.28 -5.84 0.55
CA SER A 199 -12.19 -5.85 2.03
C SER A 199 -11.48 -4.62 2.62
N PRO A 200 -11.88 -3.37 2.27
CA PRO A 200 -11.13 -2.18 2.67
C PRO A 200 -10.98 -2.07 4.19
N GLY A 201 -9.74 -1.98 4.65
CA GLY A 201 -9.37 -1.87 6.05
C GLY A 201 -9.35 -3.17 6.83
N THR A 202 -9.64 -4.30 6.19
CA THR A 202 -9.65 -5.63 6.81
C THR A 202 -8.88 -6.62 5.97
N ARG A 203 -8.57 -7.78 6.56
CA ARG A 203 -7.99 -8.91 5.82
C ARG A 203 -8.96 -9.40 4.74
N VAL A 204 -8.43 -10.16 3.82
CA VAL A 204 -9.19 -10.75 2.71
C VAL A 204 -10.42 -11.59 3.16
N ASP A 205 -10.42 -12.07 4.39
CA ASP A 205 -11.55 -12.80 4.99
C ASP A 205 -12.50 -11.92 5.80
N GLY A 206 -12.27 -10.61 5.83
CA GLY A 206 -13.07 -9.61 6.56
C GLY A 206 -12.70 -9.46 8.04
N THR A 207 -11.65 -10.12 8.54
CA THR A 207 -11.16 -9.93 9.91
C THR A 207 -10.20 -8.73 10.00
N ASP A 208 -10.10 -8.11 11.18
CA ASP A 208 -9.17 -7.00 11.41
C ASP A 208 -7.71 -7.46 11.30
N PHE A 209 -6.80 -6.57 10.91
CA PHE A 209 -5.36 -6.81 10.78
C PHE A 209 -4.66 -7.07 12.11
#